data_4e4244254c5ab6760506e74729672e6c
#
_entry.id   4e4244254c5ab6760506e74729672e6c
#
_cell.length_a   1.000
_cell.length_b   1.000
_cell.length_c   1.000
_cell.angle_alpha   90.00
_cell.angle_beta   90.00
_cell.angle_gamma   90.00
#
_symmetry.space_group_name_H-M   'P 1'
#
loop_
_entity.id
_entity.type
_entity.pdbx_description
1 polymer ?
#
loop_
_entity_poly.entity_id
_entity_poly.type
_entity_poly.pdbx_seq_one_letter_code
_entity_poly.pdbx_strand_id
1 'polypeptide(L)'
;MKNFNAPDNQTTRRILPIVCATALTVAFAGTLPQPARAAQIANELMLINAKTGKCLTIAGGVSTDNNVEAVQFDCDSDPSRRWTLNEMTGGDIYQIRNVQTGKCLTIAGGVSTDNNVTALQFDCDSHPSRTWRISDVTGSGVYQIRNVQTNKCLTIAGGVRTDNNVTALQFNCDTDLSRRWTIRLKL
;
A
#
# COMPACT_ATOMS: atom_id res chain seq x y z
N MET A 1 1.63 -70.52 -52.09
CA MET A 1 1.21 -70.58 -53.50
C MET A 1 1.01 -69.18 -54.04
N LYS A 2 1.65 -68.97 -55.15
CA LYS A 2 1.51 -67.86 -56.14
C LYS A 2 2.10 -66.48 -55.82
N ASN A 3 3.29 -66.33 -56.40
CA ASN A 3 3.91 -65.10 -56.89
C ASN A 3 2.96 -64.31 -57.78
N PHE A 4 3.15 -62.96 -57.78
CA PHE A 4 3.13 -62.19 -59.03
C PHE A 4 4.02 -60.97 -58.91
N ASN A 5 4.86 -60.84 -59.96
CA ASN A 5 5.91 -59.93 -60.20
C ASN A 5 5.43 -58.49 -60.59
N ALA A 6 6.39 -57.59 -60.46
CA ALA A 6 6.52 -56.22 -60.91
C ALA A 6 5.91 -55.85 -62.28
N PRO A 7 5.89 -54.55 -62.66
CA PRO A 7 7.14 -54.03 -63.23
C PRO A 7 7.48 -52.52 -62.83
N ASP A 8 8.74 -52.35 -62.94
CA ASP A 8 9.56 -51.18 -63.03
C ASP A 8 9.02 -50.04 -63.93
N ASN A 9 9.00 -48.80 -63.45
CA ASN A 9 8.91 -47.66 -64.31
C ASN A 9 9.84 -46.53 -63.87
N GLN A 10 11.02 -46.53 -64.42
CA GLN A 10 12.01 -45.49 -64.32
C GLN A 10 11.52 -44.21 -65.01
N THR A 11 11.20 -43.19 -64.19
CA THR A 11 11.02 -41.86 -64.72
C THR A 11 12.15 -40.94 -64.23
N THR A 12 13.04 -40.69 -65.13
CA THR A 12 14.16 -39.76 -65.00
C THR A 12 13.65 -38.35 -64.64
N ARG A 13 13.80 -37.95 -63.41
CA ARG A 13 13.55 -36.55 -63.03
C ARG A 13 14.86 -35.80 -63.03
N ARG A 14 14.90 -34.79 -63.90
CA ARG A 14 15.96 -33.78 -63.98
C ARG A 14 16.07 -33.04 -62.67
N ILE A 15 17.28 -33.01 -62.09
CA ILE A 15 17.62 -32.21 -60.92
C ILE A 15 17.89 -30.82 -61.38
N LEU A 16 16.99 -29.87 -61.03
CA LEU A 16 17.29 -28.42 -61.11
C LEU A 16 18.04 -28.02 -59.83
N PRO A 17 19.09 -27.23 -59.91
CA PRO A 17 19.78 -26.70 -58.74
C PRO A 17 18.87 -25.72 -58.00
N ILE A 18 18.55 -26.03 -56.76
CA ILE A 18 17.89 -25.09 -55.83
C ILE A 18 18.93 -24.09 -55.41
N VAL A 19 18.80 -22.86 -55.92
CA VAL A 19 19.53 -21.71 -55.42
C VAL A 19 18.99 -21.38 -54.05
N CYS A 20 19.77 -21.70 -53.02
CA CYS A 20 19.46 -21.34 -51.65
C CYS A 20 19.71 -19.83 -51.50
N ALA A 21 18.64 -19.04 -51.66
CA ALA A 21 18.67 -17.64 -51.29
C ALA A 21 18.58 -17.54 -49.75
N THR A 22 19.71 -17.30 -49.08
CA THR A 22 19.74 -16.99 -47.65
C THR A 22 19.14 -15.60 -47.46
N ALA A 23 17.86 -15.56 -47.13
CA ALA A 23 17.22 -14.35 -46.62
C ALA A 23 17.76 -14.07 -45.21
N LEU A 24 18.63 -13.05 -45.08
CA LEU A 24 19.00 -12.47 -43.79
C LEU A 24 17.75 -11.78 -43.25
N THR A 25 17.02 -12.45 -42.38
CA THR A 25 16.01 -11.79 -41.56
C THR A 25 16.71 -11.03 -40.44
N VAL A 26 16.89 -9.72 -40.65
CA VAL A 26 17.23 -8.80 -39.57
C VAL A 26 16.04 -8.73 -38.63
N ALA A 27 16.12 -9.46 -37.54
CA ALA A 27 15.16 -9.32 -36.45
C ALA A 27 15.39 -7.96 -35.80
N PHE A 28 14.59 -6.96 -36.21
CA PHE A 28 14.40 -5.77 -35.37
C PHE A 28 13.75 -6.21 -34.08
N ALA A 29 14.56 -6.36 -33.02
CA ALA A 29 14.06 -6.40 -31.66
C ALA A 29 13.48 -5.01 -31.34
N GLY A 30 12.25 -4.77 -31.79
CA GLY A 30 11.46 -3.65 -31.35
C GLY A 30 11.21 -3.82 -29.86
N THR A 31 11.95 -3.10 -29.02
CA THR A 31 11.55 -2.90 -27.63
C THR A 31 10.21 -2.22 -27.67
N LEU A 32 9.14 -2.99 -27.40
CA LEU A 32 7.83 -2.42 -27.14
C LEU A 32 8.03 -1.36 -26.05
N PRO A 33 7.52 -0.14 -26.23
CA PRO A 33 7.56 0.84 -25.17
C PRO A 33 6.83 0.22 -23.98
N GLN A 34 7.60 -0.07 -22.93
CA GLN A 34 7.02 -0.48 -21.65
C GLN A 34 6.04 0.62 -21.27
N PRO A 35 4.76 0.31 -21.00
CA PRO A 35 3.81 1.35 -20.61
C PRO A 35 4.48 2.11 -19.48
N ALA A 36 4.68 3.40 -19.69
CA ALA A 36 5.19 4.28 -18.65
C ALA A 36 4.33 3.99 -17.43
N ARG A 37 4.93 3.39 -16.41
CA ARG A 37 4.30 3.21 -15.12
C ARG A 37 3.87 4.61 -14.76
N ALA A 38 2.58 4.91 -14.97
CA ALA A 38 2.01 6.16 -14.57
C ALA A 38 2.48 6.31 -13.13
N ALA A 39 3.33 7.30 -12.87
CA ALA A 39 3.72 7.63 -11.52
C ALA A 39 2.39 7.90 -10.83
N GLN A 40 1.89 6.92 -10.10
CA GLN A 40 0.87 7.19 -9.11
C GLN A 40 1.55 8.22 -8.24
N ILE A 41 1.16 9.48 -8.43
CA ILE A 41 1.37 10.50 -7.43
C ILE A 41 0.53 9.97 -6.28
N ALA A 42 1.14 9.11 -5.48
CA ALA A 42 0.57 8.70 -4.23
C ALA A 42 0.32 10.03 -3.52
N ASN A 43 -0.94 10.39 -3.34
CA ASN A 43 -1.29 11.60 -2.62
C ASN A 43 -0.80 11.42 -1.20
N GLU A 44 0.47 11.80 -0.99
CA GLU A 44 1.09 11.79 0.32
C GLU A 44 0.34 12.79 1.19
N LEU A 45 -0.06 12.34 2.35
CA LEU A 45 -0.82 13.16 3.29
C LEU A 45 -0.23 13.09 4.69
N MET A 46 -0.52 14.09 5.49
CA MET A 46 -0.26 14.09 6.92
C MET A 46 -1.57 13.87 7.67
N LEU A 47 -1.51 13.02 8.69
CA LEU A 47 -2.60 12.82 9.65
C LEU A 47 -2.28 13.64 10.89
N ILE A 48 -3.02 14.73 11.09
CA ILE A 48 -2.77 15.72 12.15
C ILE A 48 -3.84 15.54 13.22
N ASN A 49 -3.42 15.28 14.46
CA ASN A 49 -4.36 15.16 15.57
C ASN A 49 -5.02 16.52 15.85
N ALA A 50 -6.35 16.56 15.88
CA ALA A 50 -7.11 17.80 16.01
C ALA A 50 -6.97 18.45 17.40
N LYS A 51 -6.59 17.70 18.44
CA LYS A 51 -6.36 18.22 19.78
C LYS A 51 -4.97 18.78 19.97
N THR A 52 -3.95 18.05 19.50
CA THR A 52 -2.54 18.36 19.79
C THR A 52 -1.87 19.17 18.67
N GLY A 53 -2.44 19.16 17.46
CA GLY A 53 -1.84 19.77 16.27
C GLY A 53 -0.61 19.02 15.74
N LYS A 54 -0.26 17.86 16.31
CA LYS A 54 0.90 17.05 15.92
C LYS A 54 0.55 16.04 14.83
N CYS A 55 1.56 15.66 14.06
CA CYS A 55 1.46 14.68 13.02
C CYS A 55 1.68 13.25 13.54
N LEU A 56 0.91 12.28 13.05
CA LEU A 56 1.19 10.87 13.25
C LEU A 56 2.47 10.48 12.51
N THR A 57 3.34 9.75 13.18
CA THR A 57 4.60 9.22 12.61
C THR A 57 4.93 7.87 13.22
N ILE A 58 6.05 7.26 12.78
CA ILE A 58 6.61 6.06 13.39
C ILE A 58 7.80 6.44 14.26
N ALA A 59 7.92 5.85 15.43
CA ALA A 59 9.01 6.13 16.36
C ALA A 59 10.39 5.93 15.69
N GLY A 60 11.29 6.91 15.86
CA GLY A 60 12.59 6.92 15.19
C GLY A 60 12.56 7.19 13.69
N GLY A 61 11.40 7.10 13.03
CA GLY A 61 11.15 7.54 11.67
C GLY A 61 11.68 6.67 10.53
N VAL A 62 12.65 5.78 10.76
CA VAL A 62 13.39 5.08 9.69
C VAL A 62 13.33 3.56 9.74
N SER A 63 13.01 2.96 10.89
CA SER A 63 12.98 1.50 11.02
C SER A 63 11.87 0.89 10.17
N THR A 64 12.24 -0.14 9.40
CA THR A 64 11.29 -0.96 8.62
C THR A 64 10.87 -2.23 9.36
N ASP A 65 11.22 -2.36 10.63
CA ASP A 65 10.83 -3.51 11.44
C ASP A 65 9.32 -3.48 11.74
N ASN A 66 8.75 -4.66 11.95
CA ASN A 66 7.40 -4.78 12.46
C ASN A 66 7.37 -4.42 13.96
N ASN A 67 6.20 -4.01 14.45
CA ASN A 67 5.94 -3.66 15.85
C ASN A 67 6.66 -2.38 16.36
N VAL A 68 7.12 -1.51 15.46
CA VAL A 68 7.57 -0.18 15.86
C VAL A 68 6.36 0.71 16.13
N GLU A 69 6.36 1.41 17.25
CA GLU A 69 5.24 2.22 17.71
C GLU A 69 4.94 3.39 16.77
N ALA A 70 3.66 3.67 16.60
CA ALA A 70 3.21 4.94 16.06
C ALA A 70 3.15 5.98 17.18
N VAL A 71 3.65 7.16 16.91
CA VAL A 71 3.73 8.27 17.87
C VAL A 71 3.28 9.57 17.21
N GLN A 72 3.05 10.61 17.99
CA GLN A 72 2.93 11.97 17.44
C GLN A 72 4.28 12.69 17.43
N PHE A 73 4.44 13.61 16.49
CA PHE A 73 5.62 14.48 16.38
C PHE A 73 5.26 15.81 15.71
N ASP A 74 6.17 16.79 15.77
CA ASP A 74 6.01 18.04 15.01
C ASP A 74 5.78 17.73 13.52
N CYS A 75 4.85 18.46 12.92
CA CYS A 75 4.61 18.36 11.50
C CYS A 75 5.71 19.07 10.72
N ASP A 76 6.46 18.32 9.92
CA ASP A 76 7.50 18.84 9.05
C ASP A 76 7.52 18.10 7.69
N SER A 77 8.55 18.30 6.89
CA SER A 77 8.67 17.69 5.57
C SER A 77 9.23 16.27 5.57
N ASP A 78 9.55 15.68 6.72
CA ASP A 78 10.12 14.33 6.82
C ASP A 78 9.14 13.27 6.30
N PRO A 79 9.60 12.33 5.45
CA PRO A 79 8.74 11.28 4.88
C PRO A 79 8.07 10.39 5.93
N SER A 80 8.64 10.24 7.13
CA SER A 80 8.04 9.41 8.19
C SER A 80 6.73 9.98 8.75
N ARG A 81 6.44 11.28 8.53
CA ARG A 81 5.17 11.93 8.90
C ARG A 81 4.14 11.89 7.79
N ARG A 82 4.48 11.20 6.69
CA ARG A 82 3.59 11.10 5.54
C ARG A 82 3.05 9.70 5.38
N TRP A 83 1.83 9.65 4.91
CA TRP A 83 1.07 8.43 4.75
C TRP A 83 0.39 8.41 3.39
N THR A 84 0.15 7.23 2.86
CA THR A 84 -0.74 7.01 1.72
C THR A 84 -1.96 6.24 2.18
N LEU A 85 -3.11 6.56 1.60
CA LEU A 85 -4.35 5.82 1.82
C LEU A 85 -4.58 4.90 0.62
N ASN A 86 -4.45 3.61 0.84
CA ASN A 86 -4.76 2.60 -0.16
C ASN A 86 -6.20 2.13 0.08
N GLU A 87 -7.10 2.54 -0.79
CA GLU A 87 -8.51 2.16 -0.70
C GLU A 87 -8.67 0.63 -0.81
N MET A 88 -9.46 0.09 0.10
CA MET A 88 -9.88 -1.30 0.11
C MET A 88 -11.31 -1.40 -0.39
N THR A 89 -11.78 -2.60 -0.67
CA THR A 89 -13.16 -2.79 -1.12
C THR A 89 -14.15 -2.22 -0.10
N GLY A 90 -15.00 -1.25 -0.51
CA GLY A 90 -16.04 -0.68 0.34
C GLY A 90 -16.04 0.84 0.50
N GLY A 91 -15.13 1.56 -0.16
CA GLY A 91 -15.22 3.02 -0.37
C GLY A 91 -14.83 3.93 0.80
N ASP A 92 -14.86 3.46 2.05
CA ASP A 92 -14.47 4.23 3.25
C ASP A 92 -13.43 3.51 4.11
N ILE A 93 -12.91 2.39 3.61
CA ILE A 93 -11.93 1.53 4.28
C ILE A 93 -10.60 1.61 3.56
N TYR A 94 -9.54 1.87 4.31
CA TYR A 94 -8.20 2.12 3.80
C TYR A 94 -7.14 1.34 4.58
N GLN A 95 -6.09 0.94 3.89
CA GLN A 95 -4.80 0.74 4.54
C GLN A 95 -4.08 2.09 4.62
N ILE A 96 -3.59 2.42 5.80
CA ILE A 96 -2.81 3.64 6.07
C ILE A 96 -1.34 3.22 6.06
N ARG A 97 -0.62 3.53 4.97
CA ARG A 97 0.76 3.10 4.75
C ARG A 97 1.73 4.26 4.93
N ASN A 98 2.74 4.07 5.77
CA ASN A 98 3.79 5.07 5.97
C ASN A 98 4.67 5.19 4.73
N VAL A 99 4.97 6.41 4.31
CA VAL A 99 5.76 6.68 3.10
C VAL A 99 7.22 6.27 3.28
N GLN A 100 7.81 6.55 4.44
CA GLN A 100 9.22 6.25 4.72
C GLN A 100 9.47 4.75 4.88
N THR A 101 8.65 4.07 5.68
CA THR A 101 8.90 2.68 6.06
C THR A 101 8.20 1.67 5.14
N GLY A 102 7.19 2.11 4.40
CA GLY A 102 6.38 1.24 3.56
C GLY A 102 5.46 0.28 4.32
N LYS A 103 5.38 0.40 5.66
CA LYS A 103 4.56 -0.43 6.54
C LYS A 103 3.17 0.16 6.75
N CYS A 104 2.23 -0.68 7.15
CA CYS A 104 0.85 -0.29 7.44
C CYS A 104 0.63 -0.05 8.93
N LEU A 105 -0.16 0.97 9.24
CA LEU A 105 -0.65 1.24 10.59
C LEU A 105 -1.57 0.11 11.06
N THR A 106 -1.35 -0.39 12.26
CA THR A 106 -2.13 -1.46 12.89
C THR A 106 -2.23 -1.23 14.39
N ILE A 107 -2.93 -2.13 15.09
CA ILE A 107 -3.02 -2.18 16.55
C ILE A 107 -2.24 -3.40 17.07
N ALA A 108 -1.51 -3.24 18.15
CA ALA A 108 -0.73 -4.30 18.78
C ALA A 108 -1.60 -5.55 19.04
N GLY A 109 -1.07 -6.73 18.69
CA GLY A 109 -1.78 -8.00 18.79
C GLY A 109 -2.98 -8.17 17.84
N GLY A 110 -3.45 -7.10 17.21
CA GLY A 110 -4.41 -7.11 16.12
C GLY A 110 -5.87 -7.42 16.46
N VAL A 111 -6.21 -7.87 17.67
CA VAL A 111 -7.53 -8.38 18.01
C VAL A 111 -8.14 -7.80 19.30
N SER A 112 -7.34 -7.26 20.22
CA SER A 112 -7.84 -6.72 21.47
C SER A 112 -8.77 -5.51 21.24
N THR A 113 -9.93 -5.53 21.86
CA THR A 113 -10.89 -4.42 21.89
C THR A 113 -10.74 -3.51 23.11
N ASP A 114 -9.68 -3.70 23.91
CA ASP A 114 -9.40 -2.87 25.06
C ASP A 114 -8.98 -1.46 24.63
N ASN A 115 -9.23 -0.50 25.54
CA ASN A 115 -8.67 0.84 25.38
C ASN A 115 -7.18 0.84 25.70
N ASN A 116 -6.47 1.82 25.20
CA ASN A 116 -5.02 2.05 25.41
C ASN A 116 -4.10 0.97 24.80
N VAL A 117 -4.59 0.17 23.86
CA VAL A 117 -3.73 -0.71 23.08
C VAL A 117 -2.95 0.12 22.06
N THR A 118 -1.63 -0.07 22.03
CA THR A 118 -0.70 0.69 21.18
C THR A 118 -0.98 0.52 19.70
N ALA A 119 -0.97 1.63 18.97
CA ALA A 119 -0.88 1.62 17.51
C ALA A 119 0.59 1.48 17.09
N LEU A 120 0.84 0.67 16.07
CA LEU A 120 2.19 0.40 15.57
C LEU A 120 2.18 0.14 14.06
N GLN A 121 3.37 -0.02 13.48
CA GLN A 121 3.49 -0.43 12.09
C GLN A 121 3.68 -1.94 11.95
N PHE A 122 3.21 -2.50 10.84
CA PHE A 122 3.40 -3.90 10.47
C PHE A 122 3.40 -4.07 8.95
N ASP A 123 3.80 -5.26 8.46
CA ASP A 123 3.68 -5.59 7.05
C ASP A 123 2.24 -5.38 6.57
N CYS A 124 2.10 -4.80 5.38
CA CYS A 124 0.80 -4.62 4.77
C CYS A 124 0.27 -5.95 4.23
N ASP A 125 -0.82 -6.42 4.80
CA ASP A 125 -1.58 -7.58 4.33
C ASP A 125 -3.09 -7.31 4.43
N SER A 126 -3.92 -8.28 4.11
CA SER A 126 -5.38 -8.13 4.14
C SER A 126 -6.01 -8.31 5.52
N HIS A 127 -5.24 -8.43 6.60
CA HIS A 127 -5.79 -8.63 7.93
C HIS A 127 -6.59 -7.39 8.39
N PRO A 128 -7.80 -7.53 8.94
CA PRO A 128 -8.67 -6.40 9.28
C PRO A 128 -8.07 -5.41 10.29
N SER A 129 -7.11 -5.83 11.14
CA SER A 129 -6.41 -4.92 12.07
C SER A 129 -5.52 -3.89 11.38
N ARG A 130 -5.21 -4.07 10.09
CA ARG A 130 -4.42 -3.15 9.26
C ARG A 130 -5.28 -2.29 8.35
N THR A 131 -6.59 -2.37 8.55
CA THR A 131 -7.56 -1.58 7.78
C THR A 131 -8.33 -0.65 8.70
N TRP A 132 -8.62 0.54 8.18
CA TRP A 132 -9.19 1.64 8.95
C TRP A 132 -10.34 2.28 8.17
N ARG A 133 -11.45 2.50 8.84
CA ARG A 133 -12.52 3.33 8.32
C ARG A 133 -12.21 4.79 8.63
N ILE A 134 -12.25 5.63 7.61
CA ILE A 134 -12.02 7.07 7.73
C ILE A 134 -13.34 7.78 7.41
N SER A 135 -13.93 8.43 8.39
CA SER A 135 -15.23 9.09 8.26
C SER A 135 -15.12 10.56 8.63
N ASP A 136 -15.57 11.45 7.76
CA ASP A 136 -15.76 12.86 8.12
C ASP A 136 -16.94 12.95 9.10
N VAL A 137 -16.66 13.46 10.28
CA VAL A 137 -17.64 13.50 11.38
C VAL A 137 -18.23 14.89 11.61
N THR A 138 -17.75 15.88 10.88
CA THR A 138 -18.19 17.26 11.01
C THR A 138 -18.68 17.84 9.69
N GLY A 139 -18.45 17.18 8.57
CA GLY A 139 -18.67 17.73 7.23
C GLY A 139 -17.69 18.86 6.85
N SER A 140 -16.62 19.05 7.64
CA SER A 140 -15.65 20.13 7.49
C SER A 140 -14.18 19.66 7.48
N GLY A 141 -13.93 18.41 7.12
CA GLY A 141 -12.58 17.86 6.99
C GLY A 141 -11.95 17.43 8.32
N VAL A 142 -12.77 17.14 9.33
CA VAL A 142 -12.35 16.52 10.59
C VAL A 142 -12.84 15.08 10.65
N TYR A 143 -11.93 14.14 10.72
CA TYR A 143 -12.18 12.72 10.54
C TYR A 143 -12.04 11.94 11.84
N GLN A 144 -12.79 10.85 11.97
CA GLN A 144 -12.44 9.72 12.83
C GLN A 144 -11.75 8.65 12.01
N ILE A 145 -10.68 8.09 12.58
CA ILE A 145 -9.94 6.96 12.02
C ILE A 145 -10.21 5.76 12.92
N ARG A 146 -11.05 4.83 12.45
CA ARG A 146 -11.55 3.70 13.23
C ARG A 146 -10.99 2.39 12.70
N ASN A 147 -10.36 1.61 13.56
CA ASN A 147 -9.85 0.29 13.18
C ASN A 147 -11.00 -0.66 12.85
N VAL A 148 -10.93 -1.36 11.72
CA VAL A 148 -12.02 -2.25 11.26
C VAL A 148 -12.16 -3.48 12.16
N GLN A 149 -11.05 -4.04 12.65
CA GLN A 149 -11.07 -5.22 13.51
C GLN A 149 -11.60 -4.93 14.91
N THR A 150 -11.11 -3.87 15.53
CA THR A 150 -11.38 -3.59 16.96
C THR A 150 -12.55 -2.62 17.17
N ASN A 151 -12.96 -1.92 16.09
CA ASN A 151 -13.99 -0.87 16.12
C ASN A 151 -13.65 0.32 17.05
N LYS A 152 -12.36 0.49 17.40
CA LYS A 152 -11.86 1.59 18.23
C LYS A 152 -11.26 2.70 17.36
N CYS A 153 -11.21 3.91 17.89
CA CYS A 153 -10.65 5.07 17.24
C CYS A 153 -9.18 5.27 17.58
N LEU A 154 -8.40 5.67 16.57
CA LEU A 154 -7.03 6.12 16.75
C LEU A 154 -6.99 7.40 17.57
N THR A 155 -6.15 7.46 18.59
CA THR A 155 -5.96 8.59 19.50
C THR A 155 -4.48 8.70 19.91
N ILE A 156 -4.18 9.76 20.68
CA ILE A 156 -2.86 9.96 21.33
C ILE A 156 -3.00 9.72 22.83
N ALA A 157 -2.03 9.07 23.42
CA ALA A 157 -1.99 8.74 24.85
C ALA A 157 -2.18 10.01 25.72
N GLY A 158 -3.06 9.90 26.71
CA GLY A 158 -3.40 11.02 27.59
C GLY A 158 -4.23 12.13 26.94
N GLY A 159 -4.43 12.11 25.63
CA GLY A 159 -5.38 12.95 24.89
C GLY A 159 -5.09 14.45 24.81
N VAL A 160 -4.20 14.99 25.65
CA VAL A 160 -3.94 16.44 25.75
C VAL A 160 -2.46 16.80 25.66
N ARG A 161 -1.57 15.83 25.66
CA ARG A 161 -0.12 16.04 25.64
C ARG A 161 0.33 16.49 24.27
N THR A 162 1.09 17.60 24.24
CA THR A 162 1.64 18.16 23.00
C THR A 162 3.13 17.87 22.81
N ASP A 163 3.71 17.04 23.67
CA ASP A 163 5.10 16.60 23.54
C ASP A 163 5.27 15.71 22.30
N ASN A 164 6.47 15.73 21.74
CA ASN A 164 6.87 14.75 20.72
C ASN A 164 7.04 13.34 21.34
N ASN A 165 6.94 12.31 20.52
CA ASN A 165 7.07 10.90 20.89
C ASN A 165 6.01 10.39 21.90
N VAL A 166 4.86 11.04 21.97
CA VAL A 166 3.71 10.47 22.71
C VAL A 166 3.06 9.40 21.85
N THR A 167 2.88 8.21 22.43
CA THR A 167 2.37 7.02 21.75
C THR A 167 0.95 7.22 21.23
N ALA A 168 0.70 6.76 20.00
CA ALA A 168 -0.64 6.62 19.46
C ALA A 168 -1.27 5.31 19.94
N LEU A 169 -2.56 5.34 20.22
CA LEU A 169 -3.32 4.25 20.83
C LEU A 169 -4.66 4.08 20.10
N GLN A 170 -5.35 2.99 20.42
CA GLN A 170 -6.79 2.91 20.21
C GLN A 170 -7.58 3.25 21.49
N PHE A 171 -8.76 3.83 21.32
CA PHE A 171 -9.70 4.12 22.41
C PHE A 171 -11.15 4.09 21.93
N ASN A 172 -12.12 4.07 22.86
CA ASN A 172 -13.51 4.22 22.49
C ASN A 172 -13.71 5.47 21.62
N CYS A 173 -14.49 5.33 20.56
CA CYS A 173 -14.84 6.46 19.71
C CYS A 173 -15.86 7.35 20.43
N ASP A 174 -15.56 8.63 20.54
CA ASP A 174 -16.43 9.66 21.11
C ASP A 174 -16.22 11.01 20.40
N THR A 175 -16.64 12.10 21.00
CA THR A 175 -16.53 13.44 20.44
C THR A 175 -15.25 14.20 20.83
N ASP A 176 -14.37 13.61 21.64
CA ASP A 176 -13.14 14.26 22.09
C ASP A 176 -12.18 14.51 20.89
N LEU A 177 -11.60 15.69 20.86
CA LEU A 177 -10.71 16.12 19.77
C LEU A 177 -9.43 15.27 19.65
N SER A 178 -9.01 14.58 20.73
CA SER A 178 -7.85 13.67 20.67
C SER A 178 -8.09 12.43 19.79
N ARG A 179 -9.38 12.12 19.49
CA ARG A 179 -9.81 11.05 18.60
C ARG A 179 -10.26 11.54 17.24
N ARG A 180 -9.90 12.81 16.95
CA ARG A 180 -10.19 13.48 15.70
C ARG A 180 -8.89 13.80 14.98
N TRP A 181 -8.95 13.78 13.66
CA TRP A 181 -7.79 13.97 12.80
C TRP A 181 -8.15 14.88 11.63
N THR A 182 -7.26 15.77 11.27
CA THR A 182 -7.35 16.45 9.99
C THR A 182 -6.38 15.80 9.01
N ILE A 183 -6.78 15.74 7.74
CA ILE A 183 -5.98 15.17 6.67
C ILE A 183 -5.50 16.33 5.79
N ARG A 184 -4.20 16.49 5.69
CA ARG A 184 -3.58 17.52 4.84
C ARG A 184 -2.78 16.85 3.73
N LEU A 185 -3.18 17.10 2.49
CA LEU A 185 -2.40 16.68 1.33
C LEU A 185 -1.09 17.48 1.28
N LYS A 186 -0.02 16.82 0.82
CA LYS A 186 1.21 17.52 0.45
C LYS A 186 0.91 18.31 -0.84
N LEU A 187 1.09 19.60 -0.76
CA LEU A 187 1.12 20.47 -1.92
C LEU A 187 2.49 20.42 -2.59
#